data_220193171e4ad1cf71a16bb3aad67b7c
#
_entry.id   220193171e4ad1cf71a16bb3aad67b7c
#
_cell.length_a   1.000
_cell.length_b   1.000
_cell.length_c   1.000
_cell.angle_alpha   90.00
_cell.angle_beta   90.00
_cell.angle_gamma   90.00
#
_symmetry.space_group_name_H-M   'P 1'
#
loop_
_entity.id
_entity.type
_entity.pdbx_description
1 polymer ?
#
loop_
_entity_poly.entity_id
_entity_poly.type
_entity_poly.pdbx_seq_one_letter_code
_entity_poly.pdbx_strand_id
1 'polypeptide(L)'
;MKINSIEDLNSLKENQISESKEIDYKELLALTSPTDKTNFIQNLTSFSNAIGGNLIYGIKAKDGIPTEITGIETNNNDSLKLQLDNIIQDLTSPRVSNYNFKFIPISEARQVLVIEIQKSWNSPHAVKINKGFVFYSRNSAGKFPLDIFEIRNLFLESSAQIENAKSFRIKRITE
;
A
#
# COMPACT_ATOMS: atom_id res chain seq x y z
N MET A 1 5.00 -3.43 -11.73
CA MET A 1 5.67 -4.75 -11.73
C MET A 1 4.78 -5.74 -11.00
N LYS A 2 4.61 -6.96 -11.52
CA LYS A 2 3.80 -8.01 -10.85
C LYS A 2 4.74 -8.97 -10.13
N ILE A 3 4.44 -9.28 -8.88
CA ILE A 3 5.22 -10.17 -8.01
C ILE A 3 4.27 -11.30 -7.59
N ASN A 4 4.51 -12.53 -8.07
CA ASN A 4 3.60 -13.66 -7.87
C ASN A 4 4.31 -14.93 -7.38
N SER A 5 5.63 -14.98 -7.45
CA SER A 5 6.40 -16.18 -7.16
C SER A 5 7.70 -15.89 -6.41
N ILE A 6 8.35 -16.94 -5.93
CA ILE A 6 9.66 -16.84 -5.27
C ILE A 6 10.75 -16.41 -6.26
N GLU A 7 10.61 -16.76 -7.53
CA GLU A 7 11.51 -16.33 -8.60
C GLU A 7 11.45 -14.82 -8.80
N ASP A 8 10.23 -14.24 -8.75
CA ASP A 8 10.06 -12.79 -8.81
C ASP A 8 10.76 -12.09 -7.63
N LEU A 9 10.63 -12.65 -6.41
CA LEU A 9 11.29 -12.12 -5.22
C LEU A 9 12.82 -12.22 -5.33
N ASN A 10 13.34 -13.34 -5.82
CA ASN A 10 14.77 -13.51 -6.07
C ASN A 10 15.28 -12.51 -7.11
N SER A 11 14.51 -12.29 -8.17
CA SER A 11 14.83 -11.29 -9.20
C SER A 11 14.92 -9.88 -8.64
N LEU A 12 14.09 -9.50 -7.66
CA LEU A 12 14.20 -8.21 -6.97
C LEU A 12 15.57 -8.04 -6.31
N LYS A 13 16.02 -9.09 -5.61
CA LYS A 13 17.29 -9.10 -4.89
C LYS A 13 18.48 -9.14 -5.86
N GLU A 14 18.46 -10.04 -6.84
CA GLU A 14 19.55 -10.23 -7.80
C GLU A 14 19.78 -8.99 -8.67
N ASN A 15 18.71 -8.37 -9.12
CA ASN A 15 18.77 -7.14 -9.91
C ASN A 15 18.84 -5.87 -9.06
N GLN A 16 18.97 -5.99 -7.72
CA GLN A 16 19.10 -4.89 -6.78
C GLN A 16 18.04 -3.80 -6.99
N ILE A 17 16.77 -4.23 -7.18
CA ILE A 17 15.65 -3.31 -7.41
C ILE A 17 15.42 -2.49 -6.15
N SER A 18 15.81 -1.22 -6.18
CA SER A 18 15.71 -0.31 -5.03
C SER A 18 14.28 0.07 -4.71
N GLU A 19 14.02 0.42 -3.45
CA GLU A 19 12.81 1.14 -3.03
C GLU A 19 12.56 2.37 -3.91
N SER A 20 11.31 2.63 -4.18
CA SER A 20 10.89 3.70 -5.08
C SER A 20 9.47 4.18 -4.75
N LYS A 21 8.91 5.02 -5.61
CA LYS A 21 7.49 5.38 -5.51
C LYS A 21 6.54 4.17 -5.61
N GLU A 22 6.97 3.08 -6.25
CA GLU A 22 6.13 1.92 -6.57
C GLU A 22 6.48 0.68 -5.75
N ILE A 23 7.56 0.69 -4.97
CA ILE A 23 7.97 -0.48 -4.17
C ILE A 23 8.60 -0.05 -2.85
N ASP A 24 8.23 -0.77 -1.78
CA ASP A 24 8.75 -0.53 -0.42
C ASP A 24 8.92 -1.88 0.29
N TYR A 25 10.09 -2.13 0.89
CA TYR A 25 10.44 -3.36 1.58
C TYR A 25 10.38 -3.18 3.09
N LYS A 26 9.83 -4.17 3.77
CA LYS A 26 9.78 -4.24 5.23
C LYS A 26 10.17 -5.63 5.69
N GLU A 27 11.13 -5.71 6.60
CA GLU A 27 11.57 -6.99 7.16
C GLU A 27 10.47 -7.64 8.00
N LEU A 28 9.79 -6.86 8.84
CA LEU A 28 8.81 -7.33 9.80
C LEU A 28 7.42 -6.73 9.59
N LEU A 29 6.39 -7.52 9.79
CA LEU A 29 5.00 -7.07 9.90
C LEU A 29 4.61 -6.99 11.37
N ALA A 30 4.71 -5.80 11.96
CA ALA A 30 4.26 -5.53 13.32
C ALA A 30 2.82 -4.98 13.31
N LEU A 31 1.92 -5.59 14.11
CA LEU A 31 0.50 -5.20 14.20
C LEU A 31 0.01 -5.22 15.66
N THR A 32 0.91 -5.32 16.63
CA THR A 32 0.56 -5.51 18.04
C THR A 32 0.17 -4.21 18.74
N SER A 33 0.90 -3.14 18.49
CA SER A 33 0.61 -1.83 19.10
C SER A 33 -0.24 -0.94 18.20
N PRO A 34 -0.95 0.06 18.76
CA PRO A 34 -1.61 1.09 17.96
C PRO A 34 -0.66 1.82 17.01
N THR A 35 0.58 2.04 17.41
CA THR A 35 1.61 2.68 16.59
C THR A 35 1.99 1.82 15.40
N ASP A 36 2.12 0.50 15.58
CA ASP A 36 2.42 -0.44 14.49
C ASP A 36 1.31 -0.43 13.43
N LYS A 37 0.05 -0.51 13.88
CA LYS A 37 -1.13 -0.43 13.00
C LYS A 37 -1.17 0.89 12.24
N THR A 38 -0.88 2.00 12.94
CA THR A 38 -0.82 3.32 12.31
C THR A 38 0.29 3.39 11.26
N ASN A 39 1.49 2.86 11.55
CA ASN A 39 2.60 2.81 10.60
C ASN A 39 2.27 1.97 9.36
N PHE A 40 1.60 0.83 9.55
CA PHE A 40 1.10 0.00 8.46
C PHE A 40 0.16 0.81 7.55
N ILE A 41 -0.82 1.50 8.12
CA ILE A 41 -1.81 2.28 7.37
C ILE A 41 -1.18 3.52 6.69
N GLN A 42 -0.21 4.18 7.31
CA GLN A 42 0.55 5.26 6.68
C GLN A 42 1.25 4.78 5.40
N ASN A 43 1.89 3.60 5.45
CA ASN A 43 2.52 3.02 4.27
C ASN A 43 1.47 2.72 3.19
N LEU A 44 0.38 2.03 3.53
CA LEU A 44 -0.67 1.66 2.59
C LEU A 44 -1.34 2.89 1.94
N THR A 45 -1.73 3.89 2.73
CA THR A 45 -2.38 5.10 2.22
C THR A 45 -1.43 5.94 1.37
N SER A 46 -0.12 5.96 1.68
CA SER A 46 0.86 6.67 0.88
C SER A 46 0.94 6.17 -0.56
N PHE A 47 0.82 4.85 -0.78
CA PHE A 47 0.71 4.27 -2.12
C PHE A 47 -0.62 4.62 -2.79
N SER A 48 -1.73 4.47 -2.07
CA SER A 48 -3.08 4.71 -2.60
C SER A 48 -3.29 6.18 -3.02
N ASN A 49 -2.69 7.12 -2.29
CA ASN A 49 -2.73 8.56 -2.59
C ASN A 49 -1.71 9.00 -3.66
N ALA A 50 -0.72 8.16 -3.97
CA ALA A 50 0.27 8.44 -5.01
C ALA A 50 -0.12 7.72 -6.33
N ILE A 51 0.70 6.80 -6.79
CA ILE A 51 0.53 6.10 -8.08
C ILE A 51 0.20 4.61 -7.92
N GLY A 52 0.05 4.14 -6.67
CA GLY A 52 -0.03 2.72 -6.33
C GLY A 52 1.35 2.09 -6.22
N GLY A 53 1.40 0.76 -6.11
CA GLY A 53 2.65 0.01 -6.03
C GLY A 53 2.56 -1.23 -5.15
N ASN A 54 3.72 -1.72 -4.71
CA ASN A 54 3.85 -2.93 -3.91
C ASN A 54 4.51 -2.61 -2.56
N LEU A 55 3.81 -2.92 -1.49
CA LEU A 55 4.34 -2.93 -0.12
C LEU A 55 4.64 -4.37 0.27
N ILE A 56 5.90 -4.69 0.53
CA ILE A 56 6.38 -6.06 0.66
C ILE A 56 6.93 -6.28 2.06
N TYR A 57 6.35 -7.23 2.79
CA TYR A 57 6.81 -7.66 4.11
C TYR A 57 7.53 -9.00 4.05
N GLY A 58 8.62 -9.14 4.80
CA GLY A 58 9.49 -10.30 4.80
C GLY A 58 10.70 -10.15 3.89
N ILE A 59 11.08 -8.91 3.56
CA ILE A 59 12.31 -8.60 2.85
C ILE A 59 13.10 -7.57 3.65
N LYS A 60 14.33 -7.92 4.01
CA LYS A 60 15.29 -7.00 4.59
C LYS A 60 15.96 -6.18 3.50
N ALA A 61 15.95 -4.86 3.67
CA ALA A 61 16.64 -3.94 2.77
C ALA A 61 17.70 -3.13 3.52
N LYS A 62 18.79 -2.80 2.84
CA LYS A 62 19.81 -1.88 3.29
C LYS A 62 19.94 -0.76 2.26
N ASP A 63 19.82 0.48 2.70
CA ASP A 63 19.82 1.65 1.82
C ASP A 63 18.81 1.56 0.68
N GLY A 64 17.62 0.97 0.98
CA GLY A 64 16.54 0.73 0.02
C GLY A 64 16.77 -0.45 -0.94
N ILE A 65 17.90 -1.15 -0.88
CA ILE A 65 18.22 -2.30 -1.74
C ILE A 65 17.91 -3.59 -0.98
N PRO A 66 17.13 -4.53 -1.56
CA PRO A 66 16.80 -5.79 -0.91
C PRO A 66 18.04 -6.68 -0.78
N THR A 67 18.35 -7.13 0.44
CA THR A 67 19.54 -7.92 0.76
C THR A 67 19.20 -9.36 1.11
N GLU A 68 18.07 -9.60 1.76
CA GLU A 68 17.68 -10.91 2.24
C GLU A 68 16.15 -11.09 2.20
N ILE A 69 15.69 -12.27 1.81
CA ILE A 69 14.29 -12.67 1.87
C ILE A 69 14.11 -13.48 3.15
N THR A 70 13.60 -12.81 4.21
CA THR A 70 13.47 -13.40 5.55
C THR A 70 12.12 -14.06 5.77
N GLY A 71 11.08 -13.60 5.06
CA GLY A 71 9.70 -13.97 5.28
C GLY A 71 9.13 -13.50 6.62
N ILE A 72 7.83 -13.45 6.72
CA ILE A 72 7.08 -13.28 7.97
C ILE A 72 6.54 -14.64 8.42
N GLU A 73 6.42 -14.83 9.74
CA GLU A 73 5.77 -16.00 10.31
C GLU A 73 4.25 -15.78 10.34
N THR A 74 3.51 -16.74 9.83
CA THR A 74 2.04 -16.75 9.93
C THR A 74 1.54 -18.18 9.91
N ASN A 75 0.68 -18.49 10.86
CA ASN A 75 0.06 -19.81 10.99
C ASN A 75 -1.24 -19.91 10.18
N ASN A 76 -1.82 -18.78 9.79
CA ASN A 76 -3.09 -18.74 9.07
C ASN A 76 -3.21 -17.45 8.24
N ASN A 77 -3.13 -17.58 6.91
CA ASN A 77 -3.21 -16.47 5.98
C ASN A 77 -4.57 -15.78 5.98
N ASP A 78 -5.66 -16.53 6.13
CA ASP A 78 -7.01 -15.98 6.11
C ASP A 78 -7.26 -15.13 7.37
N SER A 79 -6.77 -15.60 8.53
CA SER A 79 -6.83 -14.84 9.78
C SER A 79 -6.02 -13.54 9.69
N LEU A 80 -4.80 -13.60 9.14
CA LEU A 80 -3.97 -12.42 8.94
C LEU A 80 -4.60 -11.44 7.96
N LYS A 81 -5.13 -11.95 6.84
CA LYS A 81 -5.86 -11.13 5.86
C LYS A 81 -7.03 -10.40 6.50
N LEU A 82 -7.87 -11.10 7.26
CA LEU A 82 -9.00 -10.50 7.96
C LEU A 82 -8.54 -9.42 8.96
N GLN A 83 -7.46 -9.68 9.69
CA GLN A 83 -6.89 -8.69 10.61
C GLN A 83 -6.42 -7.43 9.87
N LEU A 84 -5.73 -7.57 8.74
CA LEU A 84 -5.27 -6.46 7.92
C LEU A 84 -6.44 -5.67 7.32
N ASP A 85 -7.46 -6.36 6.79
CA ASP A 85 -8.68 -5.74 6.26
C ASP A 85 -9.39 -4.91 7.33
N ASN A 86 -9.55 -5.43 8.54
CA ASN A 86 -10.16 -4.70 9.66
C ASN A 86 -9.35 -3.44 10.01
N ILE A 87 -8.02 -3.54 10.10
CA ILE A 87 -7.15 -2.38 10.39
C ILE A 87 -7.30 -1.32 9.29
N ILE A 88 -7.32 -1.72 8.02
CA ILE A 88 -7.50 -0.79 6.89
C ILE A 88 -8.85 -0.09 6.98
N GLN A 89 -9.92 -0.82 7.22
CA GLN A 89 -11.27 -0.27 7.31
C GLN A 89 -11.45 0.68 8.49
N ASP A 90 -10.86 0.35 9.64
CA ASP A 90 -11.00 1.13 10.87
C ASP A 90 -10.19 2.41 10.84
N LEU A 91 -8.98 2.37 10.27
CA LEU A 91 -8.02 3.46 10.36
C LEU A 91 -7.92 4.34 9.10
N THR A 92 -8.70 4.08 8.04
CA THR A 92 -8.71 4.93 6.84
C THR A 92 -10.02 5.70 6.65
N SER A 93 -9.94 6.90 6.07
CA SER A 93 -11.11 7.70 5.70
C SER A 93 -10.80 8.62 4.50
N PRO A 94 -11.56 8.53 3.36
CA PRO A 94 -12.45 7.42 3.03
C PRO A 94 -11.71 6.08 3.06
N ARG A 95 -12.45 4.95 3.11
CA ARG A 95 -11.85 3.63 3.15
C ARG A 95 -11.07 3.33 1.88
N VAL A 96 -9.86 2.79 2.02
CA VAL A 96 -9.11 2.25 0.89
C VAL A 96 -9.72 0.91 0.50
N SER A 97 -9.96 0.68 -0.77
CA SER A 97 -10.58 -0.56 -1.29
C SER A 97 -9.77 -1.26 -2.38
N ASN A 98 -8.85 -0.55 -3.02
CA ASN A 98 -8.13 -1.05 -4.20
C ASN A 98 -6.77 -1.63 -3.81
N TYR A 99 -6.78 -2.74 -3.08
CA TYR A 99 -5.58 -3.49 -2.72
C TYR A 99 -5.83 -5.00 -2.81
N ASN A 100 -4.75 -5.76 -2.93
CA ASN A 100 -4.77 -7.22 -2.95
C ASN A 100 -3.61 -7.78 -2.14
N PHE A 101 -3.87 -8.82 -1.33
CA PHE A 101 -2.84 -9.53 -0.57
C PHE A 101 -2.40 -10.79 -1.30
N LYS A 102 -1.10 -10.97 -1.43
CA LYS A 102 -0.49 -12.19 -1.94
C LYS A 102 0.50 -12.74 -0.91
N PHE A 103 0.39 -14.01 -0.63
CA PHE A 103 1.29 -14.71 0.27
C PHE A 103 2.15 -15.67 -0.57
N ILE A 104 3.45 -15.42 -0.62
CA ILE A 104 4.42 -16.20 -1.37
C ILE A 104 5.21 -17.05 -0.39
N PRO A 105 5.01 -18.38 -0.32
CA PRO A 105 5.73 -19.25 0.61
C PRO A 105 7.21 -19.30 0.25
N ILE A 106 8.07 -19.22 1.28
CA ILE A 106 9.53 -19.37 1.17
C ILE A 106 10.03 -20.58 1.96
N SER A 107 9.26 -21.02 2.96
CA SER A 107 9.45 -22.27 3.72
C SER A 107 8.11 -22.76 4.29
N GLU A 108 8.10 -23.87 5.02
CA GLU A 108 6.89 -24.38 5.68
C GLU A 108 6.26 -23.38 6.66
N ALA A 109 7.07 -22.57 7.36
CA ALA A 109 6.60 -21.65 8.39
C ALA A 109 6.67 -20.18 8.00
N ARG A 110 7.28 -19.85 6.86
CA ARG A 110 7.54 -18.45 6.46
C ARG A 110 7.09 -18.15 5.05
N GLN A 111 6.56 -16.97 4.88
CA GLN A 111 6.13 -16.45 3.58
C GLN A 111 6.35 -14.95 3.47
N VAL A 112 6.48 -14.46 2.27
CA VAL A 112 6.52 -13.04 1.96
C VAL A 112 5.08 -12.58 1.70
N LEU A 113 4.68 -11.50 2.36
CA LEU A 113 3.41 -10.83 2.09
C LEU A 113 3.65 -9.67 1.12
N VAL A 114 3.07 -9.76 -0.05
CA VAL A 114 3.01 -8.66 -1.03
C VAL A 114 1.63 -8.04 -1.00
N ILE A 115 1.56 -6.76 -0.72
CA ILE A 115 0.33 -5.97 -0.81
C ILE A 115 0.41 -5.14 -2.07
N GLU A 116 -0.35 -5.53 -3.09
CA GLU A 116 -0.52 -4.73 -4.31
C GLU A 116 -1.56 -3.65 -4.05
N ILE A 117 -1.20 -2.41 -4.19
CA ILE A 117 -2.05 -1.25 -3.94
C ILE A 117 -2.19 -0.47 -5.24
N GLN A 118 -3.41 -0.25 -5.68
CA GLN A 118 -3.67 0.58 -6.85
C GLN A 118 -3.85 2.05 -6.44
N LYS A 119 -3.51 2.98 -7.34
CA LYS A 119 -3.89 4.39 -7.18
C LYS A 119 -5.40 4.47 -6.98
N SER A 120 -5.82 5.17 -5.96
CA SER A 120 -7.24 5.32 -5.68
C SER A 120 -7.87 6.44 -6.54
N TRP A 121 -9.02 6.13 -7.09
CA TRP A 121 -9.88 7.12 -7.74
C TRP A 121 -10.60 8.04 -6.74
N ASN A 122 -10.68 7.60 -5.48
CA ASN A 122 -11.33 8.33 -4.40
C ASN A 122 -10.29 8.88 -3.40
N SER A 123 -9.10 9.24 -3.89
CA SER A 123 -8.06 9.90 -3.09
C SER A 123 -8.45 11.35 -2.78
N PRO A 124 -7.92 11.95 -1.68
CA PRO A 124 -6.97 11.36 -0.76
C PRO A 124 -7.62 10.57 0.38
N HIS A 125 -6.95 9.49 0.80
CA HIS A 125 -7.29 8.72 1.99
C HIS A 125 -6.47 9.22 3.18
N ALA A 126 -7.16 9.57 4.25
CA ALA A 126 -6.55 9.95 5.53
C ALA A 126 -6.32 8.73 6.42
N VAL A 127 -5.29 8.80 7.23
CA VAL A 127 -5.06 7.92 8.39
C VAL A 127 -5.70 8.56 9.61
N LYS A 128 -6.54 7.81 10.32
CA LYS A 128 -7.12 8.22 11.60
C LYS A 128 -6.07 8.06 12.69
N ILE A 129 -5.62 9.17 13.27
CA ILE A 129 -4.62 9.19 14.34
C ILE A 129 -5.21 9.96 15.52
N ASN A 130 -5.43 9.30 16.65
CA ASN A 130 -6.07 9.87 17.83
C ASN A 130 -7.43 10.52 17.48
N LYS A 131 -7.53 11.85 17.62
CA LYS A 131 -8.74 12.62 17.30
C LYS A 131 -8.64 13.38 15.96
N GLY A 132 -7.64 13.06 15.13
CA GLY A 132 -7.36 13.77 13.88
C GLY A 132 -7.22 12.87 12.67
N PHE A 133 -6.97 13.52 11.54
CA PHE A 133 -6.72 12.88 10.26
C PHE A 133 -5.41 13.41 9.69
N VAL A 134 -4.55 12.50 9.22
CA VAL A 134 -3.31 12.87 8.55
C VAL A 134 -3.27 12.17 7.20
N PHE A 135 -2.95 12.91 6.16
CA PHE A 135 -2.84 12.39 4.80
C PHE A 135 -1.37 12.13 4.48
N TYR A 136 -1.07 10.97 3.92
CA TYR A 136 0.28 10.61 3.52
C TYR A 136 0.34 10.37 2.01
N SER A 137 1.44 10.77 1.40
CA SER A 137 1.84 10.39 0.06
C SER A 137 3.26 9.84 0.10
N ARG A 138 3.83 9.56 -1.07
CA ARG A 138 5.19 9.04 -1.17
C ARG A 138 5.93 9.56 -2.39
N ASN A 139 7.24 9.61 -2.25
CA ASN A 139 8.19 9.89 -3.31
C ASN A 139 9.30 8.82 -3.31
N SER A 140 10.39 9.05 -4.01
CA SER A 140 11.55 8.14 -4.06
C SER A 140 12.28 7.99 -2.72
N ALA A 141 12.10 8.94 -1.78
CA ALA A 141 12.69 8.89 -0.45
C ALA A 141 11.78 8.23 0.61
N GLY A 142 10.57 7.82 0.23
CA GLY A 142 9.60 7.16 1.11
C GLY A 142 8.30 7.93 1.31
N LYS A 143 7.56 7.58 2.38
CA LYS A 143 6.30 8.25 2.73
C LYS A 143 6.54 9.57 3.44
N PHE A 144 5.66 10.54 3.21
CA PHE A 144 5.64 11.84 3.90
C PHE A 144 4.21 12.32 4.11
N PRO A 145 3.95 13.15 5.15
CA PRO A 145 2.65 13.78 5.33
C PRO A 145 2.45 14.88 4.28
N LEU A 146 1.25 14.91 3.70
CA LEU A 146 0.86 15.95 2.75
C LEU A 146 0.62 17.27 3.43
N ASP A 147 0.99 18.37 2.77
CA ASP A 147 0.60 19.71 3.16
C ASP A 147 -0.83 20.04 2.68
N ILE A 148 -1.35 21.20 3.11
CA ILE A 148 -2.73 21.58 2.82
C ILE A 148 -2.98 21.85 1.33
N PHE A 149 -1.95 22.30 0.61
CA PHE A 149 -2.04 22.56 -0.82
C PHE A 149 -2.08 21.26 -1.61
N GLU A 150 -1.24 20.29 -1.25
CA GLU A 150 -1.21 18.95 -1.84
C GLU A 150 -2.53 18.20 -1.59
N ILE A 151 -3.07 18.28 -0.36
CA ILE A 151 -4.38 17.72 -0.01
C ILE A 151 -5.48 18.30 -0.88
N ARG A 152 -5.52 19.64 -1.01
CA ARG A 152 -6.50 20.32 -1.88
C ARG A 152 -6.41 19.85 -3.32
N ASN A 153 -5.21 19.74 -3.87
CA ASN A 153 -5.02 19.28 -5.26
C ASN A 153 -5.54 17.87 -5.47
N LEU A 154 -5.26 16.94 -4.56
CA LEU A 154 -5.78 15.58 -4.64
C LEU A 154 -7.31 15.52 -4.61
N PHE A 155 -7.98 16.34 -3.79
CA PHE A 155 -9.45 16.44 -3.81
C PHE A 155 -9.98 16.98 -5.14
N LEU A 156 -9.33 17.97 -5.71
CA LEU A 156 -9.73 18.53 -7.01
C LEU A 156 -9.54 17.51 -8.15
N GLU A 157 -8.40 16.79 -8.15
CA GLU A 157 -8.15 15.72 -9.13
C GLU A 157 -9.20 14.62 -9.06
N SER A 158 -9.52 14.12 -7.87
CA SER A 158 -10.52 13.06 -7.71
C SER A 158 -11.91 13.52 -8.14
N SER A 159 -12.29 14.76 -7.84
CA SER A 159 -13.57 15.33 -8.28
C SER A 159 -13.65 15.44 -9.80
N ALA A 160 -12.60 15.91 -10.46
CA ALA A 160 -12.54 16.00 -11.92
C ALA A 160 -12.62 14.62 -12.59
N GLN A 161 -11.97 13.60 -12.02
CA GLN A 161 -12.06 12.22 -12.54
C GLN A 161 -13.47 11.65 -12.44
N ILE A 162 -14.19 11.91 -11.34
CA ILE A 162 -15.58 11.47 -11.15
C ILE A 162 -16.49 12.14 -12.18
N GLU A 163 -16.36 13.44 -12.42
CA GLU A 163 -17.15 14.15 -13.41
C GLU A 163 -16.87 13.69 -14.83
N ASN A 164 -15.62 13.43 -15.18
CA ASN A 164 -15.25 12.87 -16.49
C ASN A 164 -15.87 11.47 -16.69
N ALA A 165 -15.85 10.61 -15.67
CA ALA A 165 -16.47 9.28 -15.74
C ALA A 165 -17.99 9.36 -15.93
N LYS A 166 -18.68 10.28 -15.23
CA LYS A 166 -20.12 10.52 -15.39
C LYS A 166 -20.43 11.01 -16.80
N SER A 167 -19.68 11.98 -17.30
CA SER A 167 -19.87 12.55 -18.64
C SER A 167 -19.68 11.49 -19.74
N PHE A 168 -18.67 10.63 -19.59
CA PHE A 168 -18.44 9.52 -20.52
C PHE A 168 -19.60 8.52 -20.52
N ARG A 169 -20.14 8.17 -19.34
CA ARG A 169 -21.28 7.27 -19.21
C ARG A 169 -22.54 7.86 -19.88
N ILE A 170 -22.82 9.15 -19.67
CA ILE A 170 -23.99 9.82 -20.27
C ILE A 170 -23.87 9.79 -21.77
N LYS A 171 -22.74 10.13 -22.38
CA LYS A 171 -22.54 10.09 -23.84
C LYS A 171 -22.83 8.72 -24.42
N ARG A 172 -22.40 7.63 -23.79
CA ARG A 172 -22.66 6.25 -24.29
C ARG A 172 -24.12 5.79 -24.17
N ILE A 173 -24.94 6.44 -23.35
CA ILE A 173 -26.36 6.09 -23.17
C ILE A 173 -27.22 6.90 -24.17
N THR A 174 -26.70 8.05 -24.67
CA THR A 174 -27.41 8.94 -25.60
C THR A 174 -27.04 8.73 -27.07
N GLU A 175 -26.06 7.89 -27.35
CA GLU A 175 -25.77 7.34 -28.70
C GLU A 175 -26.47 5.98 -28.90
#